data_7071a76d97735d54b59a0dc1fd411c3f
#
_entry.id   7071a76d97735d54b59a0dc1fd411c3f
#
_cell.length_a   1.000
_cell.length_b   1.000
_cell.length_c   1.000
_cell.angle_alpha   90.00
_cell.angle_beta   90.00
_cell.angle_gamma   90.00
#
_symmetry.space_group_name_H-M   'P 1'
#
loop_
_entity.id
_entity.type
_entity.pdbx_description
1 polymer ?
#
loop_
_entity_poly.entity_id
_entity_poly.type
_entity_poly.pdbx_seq_one_letter_code
_entity_poly.pdbx_strand_id
1 'polypeptide(L)'
;MTQTFKNAFILFALIMPLLALNACQTGGGYKRSASVPSAPAQQNPSILGQPSSDALLGNNAAARQLENLPPVKVGILLPLSGQNKRLGDAMLKAAQMALFDIGHTNLELIPRDTKGTADGARTAAKSALDAGSQLILGPVFAASVRAAKPVANSARVNMIAFSTDWTLAGSNTYIMGFLPFDQVERVTQFAAQKGLRRIGVLSPETNYGRIVSDAFRTAAPRNNIAITHTVTFPPNTANLAPTVRNFARFDVREANGTLAQAPFDAVLMPVGSQEARSIGSLLTHYELPPRMVRRLGTGLMDEASLASEANLEGTWFAAPSPNSRKNFENRFISTYGIRAPRLSSLAFDATALAAVLAKRGLQTNGRPAFDKRSISNPNGFSGLDGIFRFRPNNTAERGLAILEFRRGQIVVIDEAPKTFQQSATLQQKPQPQY
;
A
#
# COMPACT_ATOMS: atom_id res chain seq x y z
N MET A 1 -22.55 36.60 46.05
CA MET A 1 -21.52 36.16 46.99
C MET A 1 -20.38 35.65 46.15
N THR A 2 -19.54 36.45 45.63
CA THR A 2 -18.21 36.99 45.95
C THR A 2 -17.35 36.09 46.82
N GLN A 3 -16.27 35.53 46.26
CA GLN A 3 -14.93 35.70 46.78
C GLN A 3 -13.85 35.19 45.80
N THR A 4 -13.04 36.14 45.44
CA THR A 4 -11.72 36.16 44.80
C THR A 4 -10.61 35.74 45.78
N PHE A 5 -9.52 35.12 45.27
CA PHE A 5 -8.14 35.23 45.76
C PHE A 5 -7.19 34.72 44.68
N LYS A 6 -6.44 35.51 44.01
CA LYS A 6 -5.15 36.25 44.16
C LYS A 6 -3.91 35.34 44.12
N ASN A 7 -3.19 35.55 43.03
CA ASN A 7 -1.73 35.61 42.74
C ASN A 7 -0.70 35.09 43.75
N ALA A 8 0.28 34.35 43.26
CA ALA A 8 1.68 34.51 43.66
C ALA A 8 2.64 34.19 42.52
N PHE A 9 3.30 35.23 42.04
CA PHE A 9 4.54 35.22 41.24
C PHE A 9 5.71 34.84 42.16
N ILE A 10 6.60 33.93 41.71
CA ILE A 10 7.98 33.92 42.22
C ILE A 10 8.92 33.79 41.03
N LEU A 11 9.66 34.86 40.82
CA LEU A 11 10.80 35.08 39.95
C LEU A 11 12.05 34.52 40.64
N PHE A 12 12.87 33.71 39.99
CA PHE A 12 14.27 33.51 40.41
C PHE A 12 15.17 33.55 39.19
N ALA A 13 16.05 34.52 39.24
CA ALA A 13 17.04 34.87 38.22
C ALA A 13 18.42 34.32 38.58
N LEU A 14 19.21 34.09 37.55
CA LEU A 14 20.68 34.11 37.41
C LEU A 14 21.53 33.25 38.37
N ILE A 15 22.45 32.50 37.76
CA ILE A 15 23.91 32.68 37.85
C ILE A 15 24.60 31.72 36.84
N MET A 16 25.36 32.33 35.89
CA MET A 16 26.44 31.72 35.13
C MET A 16 27.74 31.76 35.92
N PRO A 17 28.71 30.86 35.76
CA PRO A 17 30.00 31.37 35.37
C PRO A 17 30.64 30.68 34.15
N LEU A 18 31.22 31.53 33.32
CA LEU A 18 32.32 31.22 32.38
C LEU A 18 33.55 30.68 33.10
N LEU A 19 34.19 29.68 32.51
CA LEU A 19 35.66 29.50 32.64
C LEU A 19 36.20 28.95 31.33
N ALA A 20 36.97 29.80 30.65
CA ALA A 20 37.89 29.45 29.60
C ALA A 20 39.27 29.10 30.24
N LEU A 21 40.02 28.18 29.64
CA LEU A 21 41.50 28.24 29.51
C LEU A 21 42.06 27.05 28.76
N ASN A 22 42.59 27.36 27.58
CA ASN A 22 43.88 27.06 26.92
C ASN A 22 44.62 25.74 27.12
N ALA A 23 44.86 25.15 25.95
CA ALA A 23 46.12 24.76 25.29
C ALA A 23 47.13 23.88 26.03
N CYS A 24 47.54 22.79 25.37
CA CYS A 24 48.91 22.57 24.95
C CYS A 24 49.06 21.36 24.03
N GLN A 25 49.79 21.54 22.95
CA GLN A 25 50.33 20.53 22.04
C GLN A 25 51.39 19.66 22.75
N THR A 26 51.38 18.36 22.49
CA THR A 26 52.61 17.59 22.37
C THR A 26 52.41 16.46 21.37
N GLY A 27 53.31 16.33 20.44
CA GLY A 27 53.33 15.36 19.35
C GLY A 27 53.75 13.97 19.82
N GLY A 28 53.32 12.98 19.10
CA GLY A 28 53.71 11.58 19.23
C GLY A 28 53.25 10.80 18.01
N GLY A 29 54.18 10.54 17.09
CA GLY A 29 53.91 9.78 15.88
C GLY A 29 53.66 8.32 16.18
N TYR A 30 52.64 7.73 15.56
CA TYR A 30 52.50 6.31 15.40
C TYR A 30 52.02 5.92 14.00
N LYS A 31 52.83 5.09 13.41
CA LYS A 31 52.79 4.19 12.27
C LYS A 31 51.47 4.09 11.48
N ARG A 32 51.61 4.31 10.18
CA ARG A 32 50.65 3.92 9.11
C ARG A 32 50.31 2.43 9.23
N SER A 33 49.05 2.13 9.47
CA SER A 33 48.46 0.84 9.13
C SER A 33 47.79 0.96 7.77
N ALA A 34 48.07 0.02 6.90
CA ALA A 34 47.57 -0.05 5.55
C ALA A 34 46.04 -0.07 5.52
N SER A 35 45.47 0.88 4.78
CA SER A 35 44.04 0.91 4.47
C SER A 35 43.72 -0.22 3.48
N VAL A 36 42.87 -1.16 3.90
CA VAL A 36 42.18 -2.10 3.03
C VAL A 36 41.25 -1.28 2.12
N PRO A 37 41.28 -1.46 0.79
CA PRO A 37 40.34 -0.75 -0.07
C PRO A 37 38.93 -1.24 0.19
N SER A 38 38.08 -0.38 0.71
CA SER A 38 36.64 -0.59 0.79
C SER A 38 36.09 -0.71 -0.63
N ALA A 39 35.46 -1.82 -0.95
CA ALA A 39 34.70 -2.00 -2.17
C ALA A 39 33.65 -0.87 -2.29
N PRO A 40 33.41 -0.29 -3.48
CA PRO A 40 32.41 0.75 -3.64
C PRO A 40 31.04 0.19 -3.30
N ALA A 41 30.38 0.81 -2.33
CA ALA A 41 28.98 0.56 -2.05
C ALA A 41 28.16 0.84 -3.30
N GLN A 42 27.60 -0.21 -3.90
CA GLN A 42 26.63 -0.04 -4.99
C GLN A 42 25.42 0.68 -4.43
N GLN A 43 25.32 1.97 -4.69
CA GLN A 43 24.10 2.74 -4.47
C GLN A 43 23.07 2.24 -5.47
N ASN A 44 22.10 1.45 -5.00
CA ASN A 44 20.91 1.11 -5.76
C ASN A 44 20.09 2.40 -5.96
N PRO A 45 19.85 2.87 -7.18
CA PRO A 45 19.04 4.04 -7.41
C PRO A 45 17.58 3.68 -7.08
N SER A 46 17.05 4.27 -6.03
CA SER A 46 15.62 4.36 -5.78
C SER A 46 15.02 5.19 -6.90
N ILE A 47 14.19 4.56 -7.76
CA ILE A 47 13.64 5.22 -8.96
C ILE A 47 12.64 6.33 -8.59
N LEU A 48 12.11 6.33 -7.35
CA LEU A 48 11.27 7.38 -6.79
C LEU A 48 11.82 7.90 -5.44
N GLY A 49 13.15 7.87 -5.25
CA GLY A 49 13.80 8.45 -4.08
C GLY A 49 13.69 9.97 -4.05
N GLN A 50 13.63 10.56 -2.86
CA GLN A 50 13.71 12.02 -2.69
C GLN A 50 14.97 12.54 -3.44
N PRO A 51 14.86 13.64 -4.20
CA PRO A 51 16.03 14.24 -4.83
C PRO A 51 16.98 14.69 -3.72
N SER A 52 18.20 14.16 -3.71
CA SER A 52 19.27 14.73 -2.92
C SER A 52 19.58 16.12 -3.46
N SER A 53 19.84 17.08 -2.58
CA SER A 53 20.15 18.47 -2.94
C SER A 53 21.30 18.62 -3.96
N ASP A 54 22.16 17.63 -4.07
CA ASP A 54 23.27 17.60 -5.03
C ASP A 54 22.84 17.24 -6.47
N ALA A 55 21.67 16.63 -6.66
CA ALA A 55 21.11 16.37 -7.98
C ALA A 55 20.49 17.63 -8.62
N LEU A 56 20.22 18.68 -7.83
CA LEU A 56 19.63 19.94 -8.30
C LEU A 56 20.63 20.90 -8.95
N LEU A 57 21.92 20.75 -8.71
CA LEU A 57 22.95 21.67 -9.20
C LEU A 57 23.73 21.17 -10.45
N GLY A 58 23.57 19.92 -10.86
CA GLY A 58 24.45 19.27 -11.82
C GLY A 58 24.03 19.25 -13.29
N ASN A 59 22.80 19.60 -13.68
CA ASN A 59 22.35 19.34 -15.06
C ASN A 59 21.43 20.39 -15.70
N ASN A 60 21.85 21.68 -15.67
CA ASN A 60 21.12 22.73 -16.41
C ASN A 60 21.06 22.49 -17.93
N ALA A 61 22.06 21.81 -18.52
CA ALA A 61 22.10 21.51 -19.95
C ALA A 61 21.13 20.39 -20.33
N ALA A 62 21.08 19.31 -19.56
CA ALA A 62 20.11 18.21 -19.79
C ALA A 62 18.67 18.62 -19.50
N ALA A 63 18.43 19.47 -18.49
CA ALA A 63 17.12 20.05 -18.21
C ALA A 63 16.63 20.92 -19.37
N ARG A 64 17.47 21.80 -19.90
CA ARG A 64 17.16 22.66 -21.08
C ARG A 64 16.91 21.86 -22.35
N GLN A 65 17.58 20.71 -22.54
CA GLN A 65 17.29 19.83 -23.68
C GLN A 65 15.88 19.20 -23.57
N LEU A 66 15.42 18.87 -22.37
CA LEU A 66 14.07 18.31 -22.15
C LEU A 66 12.98 19.37 -22.38
N GLU A 67 13.22 20.63 -22.05
CA GLU A 67 12.26 21.74 -22.25
C GLU A 67 11.93 21.99 -23.74
N ASN A 68 12.82 21.65 -24.65
CA ASN A 68 12.65 21.83 -26.09
C ASN A 68 11.94 20.64 -26.78
N LEU A 69 11.66 19.53 -26.06
CA LEU A 69 10.96 18.41 -26.63
C LEU A 69 9.43 18.61 -26.51
N PRO A 70 8.64 18.06 -27.47
CA PRO A 70 7.20 18.09 -27.38
C PRO A 70 6.71 17.46 -26.07
N PRO A 71 5.67 17.99 -25.42
CA PRO A 71 5.18 17.44 -24.16
C PRO A 71 4.68 15.99 -24.35
N VAL A 72 5.06 15.13 -23.41
CA VAL A 72 4.57 13.76 -23.32
C VAL A 72 3.15 13.79 -22.75
N LYS A 73 2.18 13.43 -23.54
CA LYS A 73 0.77 13.46 -23.15
C LYS A 73 0.34 12.16 -22.47
N VAL A 74 -0.25 12.28 -21.27
CA VAL A 74 -0.77 11.16 -20.48
C VAL A 74 -2.23 11.40 -20.14
N GLY A 75 -3.12 10.56 -20.65
CA GLY A 75 -4.54 10.61 -20.32
C GLY A 75 -4.78 10.12 -18.88
N ILE A 76 -5.58 10.84 -18.10
CA ILE A 76 -6.04 10.34 -16.80
C ILE A 76 -7.57 10.28 -16.76
N LEU A 77 -8.10 9.06 -16.64
CA LEU A 77 -9.52 8.76 -16.71
C LEU A 77 -10.10 8.61 -15.31
N LEU A 78 -10.85 9.61 -14.86
CA LEU A 78 -11.40 9.68 -13.51
C LEU A 78 -12.89 10.03 -13.53
N PRO A 79 -13.68 9.66 -12.50
CA PRO A 79 -15.07 10.07 -12.37
C PRO A 79 -15.13 11.52 -11.88
N LEU A 80 -15.01 12.49 -12.80
CA LEU A 80 -14.98 13.93 -12.47
C LEU A 80 -16.37 14.54 -12.35
N SER A 81 -17.42 13.77 -12.66
CA SER A 81 -18.83 14.12 -12.44
C SER A 81 -19.61 12.94 -11.87
N GLY A 82 -20.90 13.16 -11.52
CA GLY A 82 -21.79 12.14 -10.97
C GLY A 82 -21.48 11.79 -9.52
N GLN A 83 -21.99 10.63 -9.06
CA GLN A 83 -21.96 10.18 -7.66
C GLN A 83 -20.54 10.10 -7.07
N ASN A 84 -19.55 9.74 -7.89
CA ASN A 84 -18.17 9.52 -7.45
C ASN A 84 -17.24 10.72 -7.70
N LYS A 85 -17.81 11.92 -7.99
CA LYS A 85 -17.06 13.14 -8.31
C LYS A 85 -16.01 13.47 -7.23
N ARG A 86 -16.38 13.38 -5.95
CA ARG A 86 -15.45 13.68 -4.84
C ARG A 86 -14.19 12.81 -4.86
N LEU A 87 -14.33 11.53 -5.20
CA LEU A 87 -13.20 10.62 -5.36
C LEU A 87 -12.36 11.01 -6.57
N GLY A 88 -12.99 11.25 -7.72
CA GLY A 88 -12.30 11.65 -8.95
C GLY A 88 -11.50 12.94 -8.79
N ASP A 89 -12.11 13.97 -8.20
CA ASP A 89 -11.45 15.25 -7.91
C ASP A 89 -10.23 15.07 -6.98
N ALA A 90 -10.37 14.27 -5.93
CA ALA A 90 -9.26 14.00 -5.01
C ALA A 90 -8.12 13.21 -5.69
N MET A 91 -8.45 12.26 -6.55
CA MET A 91 -7.45 11.52 -7.33
C MET A 91 -6.74 12.44 -8.34
N LEU A 92 -7.46 13.34 -8.99
CA LEU A 92 -6.86 14.33 -9.91
C LEU A 92 -5.89 15.26 -9.16
N LYS A 93 -6.30 15.77 -8.00
CA LYS A 93 -5.45 16.59 -7.13
C LYS A 93 -4.18 15.84 -6.72
N ALA A 94 -4.28 14.55 -6.37
CA ALA A 94 -3.11 13.73 -6.04
C ALA A 94 -2.18 13.54 -7.25
N ALA A 95 -2.71 13.32 -8.44
CA ALA A 95 -1.95 13.25 -9.68
C ALA A 95 -1.20 14.58 -9.99
N GLN A 96 -1.86 15.71 -9.77
CA GLN A 96 -1.24 17.05 -9.93
C GLN A 96 -0.12 17.27 -8.90
N MET A 97 -0.30 16.83 -7.64
CA MET A 97 0.77 16.87 -6.63
C MET A 97 1.99 16.05 -7.05
N ALA A 98 1.77 14.86 -7.64
CA ALA A 98 2.87 14.03 -8.12
C ALA A 98 3.68 14.73 -9.23
N LEU A 99 3.01 15.40 -10.17
CA LEU A 99 3.70 16.18 -11.20
C LEU A 99 4.53 17.30 -10.61
N PHE A 100 3.97 18.01 -9.64
CA PHE A 100 4.66 19.10 -8.97
C PHE A 100 5.89 18.60 -8.20
N ASP A 101 5.77 17.46 -7.50
CA ASP A 101 6.87 16.89 -6.69
C ASP A 101 8.04 16.40 -7.55
N ILE A 102 7.76 15.84 -8.72
CA ILE A 102 8.81 15.31 -9.59
C ILE A 102 9.55 16.45 -10.32
N GLY A 103 8.90 17.60 -10.45
CA GLY A 103 9.48 18.78 -11.11
C GLY A 103 9.94 18.49 -12.55
N HIS A 104 10.02 19.50 -13.41
CA HIS A 104 10.59 19.44 -14.76
C HIS A 104 10.36 18.14 -15.53
N THR A 105 9.12 17.71 -15.60
CA THR A 105 8.73 16.68 -16.53
C THR A 105 8.07 17.35 -17.71
N ASN A 106 8.55 17.05 -18.89
CA ASN A 106 7.86 17.41 -20.13
C ASN A 106 6.60 16.56 -20.29
N LEU A 107 5.80 16.43 -19.18
CA LEU A 107 4.61 15.60 -19.11
C LEU A 107 3.36 16.47 -18.90
N GLU A 108 2.41 16.29 -19.79
CA GLU A 108 1.08 16.92 -19.74
C GLU A 108 0.04 15.87 -19.33
N LEU A 109 -0.65 16.09 -18.21
CA LEU A 109 -1.83 15.29 -17.85
C LEU A 109 -3.05 15.81 -18.59
N ILE A 110 -3.77 14.88 -19.22
CA ILE A 110 -5.02 15.13 -19.94
C ILE A 110 -6.18 14.49 -19.17
N PRO A 111 -6.84 15.21 -18.26
CA PRO A 111 -7.97 14.70 -17.51
C PRO A 111 -9.18 14.46 -18.44
N ARG A 112 -9.85 13.32 -18.26
CA ARG A 112 -11.08 12.95 -18.96
C ARG A 112 -12.08 12.36 -17.97
N ASP A 113 -13.31 12.85 -18.08
CA ASP A 113 -14.40 12.44 -17.20
C ASP A 113 -15.01 11.11 -17.63
N THR A 114 -14.92 10.09 -16.78
CA THR A 114 -15.58 8.80 -16.99
C THR A 114 -17.02 8.77 -16.50
N LYS A 115 -17.48 9.81 -15.80
CA LYS A 115 -18.78 9.85 -15.11
C LYS A 115 -19.03 8.66 -14.17
N GLY A 116 -17.99 7.84 -13.89
CA GLY A 116 -18.10 6.59 -13.16
C GLY A 116 -18.83 5.46 -13.90
N THR A 117 -19.06 5.60 -15.21
CA THR A 117 -19.85 4.66 -16.04
C THR A 117 -18.99 4.00 -17.12
N ALA A 118 -19.49 2.88 -17.66
CA ALA A 118 -18.84 2.17 -18.77
C ALA A 118 -18.77 3.05 -20.04
N ASP A 119 -19.88 3.67 -20.43
CA ASP A 119 -19.96 4.49 -21.66
C ASP A 119 -19.15 5.79 -21.52
N GLY A 120 -19.20 6.43 -20.35
CA GLY A 120 -18.35 7.58 -20.05
C GLY A 120 -16.87 7.23 -20.14
N ALA A 121 -16.46 6.06 -19.62
CA ALA A 121 -15.07 5.61 -19.69
C ALA A 121 -14.62 5.29 -21.12
N ARG A 122 -15.49 4.69 -21.95
CA ARG A 122 -15.20 4.45 -23.38
C ARG A 122 -14.98 5.79 -24.11
N THR A 123 -15.87 6.75 -23.91
CA THR A 123 -15.77 8.09 -24.50
C THR A 123 -14.53 8.83 -24.01
N ALA A 124 -14.25 8.77 -22.71
CA ALA A 124 -13.07 9.39 -22.09
C ALA A 124 -11.76 8.81 -22.66
N ALA A 125 -11.68 7.47 -22.81
CA ALA A 125 -10.51 6.81 -23.39
C ALA A 125 -10.29 7.26 -24.84
N LYS A 126 -11.36 7.26 -25.68
CA LYS A 126 -11.27 7.74 -27.05
C LYS A 126 -10.79 9.20 -27.10
N SER A 127 -11.41 10.09 -26.32
CA SER A 127 -11.04 11.50 -26.27
C SER A 127 -9.60 11.75 -25.78
N ALA A 128 -9.09 10.93 -24.84
CA ALA A 128 -7.69 11.00 -24.41
C ALA A 128 -6.72 10.61 -25.53
N LEU A 129 -7.05 9.56 -26.29
CA LEU A 129 -6.24 9.10 -27.42
C LEU A 129 -6.30 10.09 -28.59
N ASP A 130 -7.46 10.64 -28.93
CA ASP A 130 -7.62 11.67 -29.95
C ASP A 130 -6.82 12.95 -29.62
N ALA A 131 -6.61 13.23 -28.31
CA ALA A 131 -5.73 14.31 -27.84
C ALA A 131 -4.24 13.95 -27.87
N GLY A 132 -3.87 12.73 -28.30
CA GLY A 132 -2.49 12.27 -28.44
C GLY A 132 -1.88 11.64 -27.18
N SER A 133 -2.70 11.12 -26.26
CA SER A 133 -2.18 10.43 -25.06
C SER A 133 -1.38 9.18 -25.41
N GLN A 134 -0.16 9.08 -24.87
CA GLN A 134 0.79 7.98 -25.10
C GLN A 134 0.74 6.93 -23.99
N LEU A 135 0.08 7.24 -22.88
CA LEU A 135 -0.23 6.35 -21.75
C LEU A 135 -1.58 6.77 -21.18
N ILE A 136 -2.35 5.82 -20.68
CA ILE A 136 -3.60 6.05 -19.96
C ILE A 136 -3.46 5.65 -18.51
N LEU A 137 -3.79 6.53 -17.56
CA LEU A 137 -3.93 6.27 -16.14
C LEU A 137 -5.40 6.18 -15.77
N GLY A 138 -5.79 5.20 -14.95
CA GLY A 138 -7.20 4.87 -14.75
C GLY A 138 -7.75 3.94 -15.83
N PRO A 139 -9.09 3.74 -15.84
CA PRO A 139 -10.07 4.26 -14.89
C PRO A 139 -10.10 3.52 -13.56
N VAL A 140 -11.06 3.92 -12.68
CA VAL A 140 -11.14 3.41 -11.30
C VAL A 140 -11.97 2.12 -11.21
N PHE A 141 -13.17 2.12 -11.78
CA PHE A 141 -14.15 1.05 -11.59
C PHE A 141 -14.00 -0.06 -12.64
N ALA A 142 -14.25 -1.32 -12.25
CA ALA A 142 -14.12 -2.49 -13.13
C ALA A 142 -14.93 -2.37 -14.43
N ALA A 143 -16.19 -1.90 -14.36
CA ALA A 143 -17.02 -1.68 -15.53
C ALA A 143 -16.41 -0.63 -16.48
N SER A 144 -15.84 0.44 -15.92
CA SER A 144 -15.15 1.49 -16.67
C SER A 144 -13.86 0.96 -17.32
N VAL A 145 -13.07 0.14 -16.62
CA VAL A 145 -11.87 -0.51 -17.19
C VAL A 145 -12.26 -1.43 -18.33
N ARG A 146 -13.27 -2.27 -18.14
CA ARG A 146 -13.77 -3.19 -19.19
C ARG A 146 -14.18 -2.48 -20.45
N ALA A 147 -14.78 -1.29 -20.33
CA ALA A 147 -15.22 -0.47 -21.47
C ALA A 147 -14.08 0.31 -22.15
N ALA A 148 -13.09 0.80 -21.38
CA ALA A 148 -11.94 1.55 -21.91
C ALA A 148 -10.86 0.62 -22.54
N LYS A 149 -10.69 -0.61 -22.02
CA LYS A 149 -9.65 -1.56 -22.44
C LYS A 149 -9.63 -1.83 -23.96
N PRO A 150 -10.74 -2.12 -24.66
CA PRO A 150 -10.72 -2.32 -26.10
C PRO A 150 -10.24 -1.06 -26.87
N VAL A 151 -10.61 0.13 -26.40
CA VAL A 151 -10.21 1.40 -27.03
C VAL A 151 -8.69 1.61 -26.92
N ALA A 152 -8.12 1.41 -25.73
CA ALA A 152 -6.67 1.48 -25.51
C ALA A 152 -5.90 0.40 -26.30
N ASN A 153 -6.45 -0.83 -26.35
CA ASN A 153 -5.85 -1.94 -27.10
C ASN A 153 -5.77 -1.64 -28.61
N SER A 154 -6.85 -1.12 -29.20
CA SER A 154 -6.90 -0.78 -30.64
C SER A 154 -5.87 0.30 -30.98
N ALA A 155 -5.63 1.25 -30.10
CA ALA A 155 -4.61 2.28 -30.26
C ALA A 155 -3.18 1.81 -29.88
N ARG A 156 -3.02 0.59 -29.36
CA ARG A 156 -1.75 0.05 -28.84
C ARG A 156 -1.13 0.91 -27.72
N VAL A 157 -1.96 1.63 -26.96
CA VAL A 157 -1.55 2.46 -25.84
C VAL A 157 -1.71 1.69 -24.54
N ASN A 158 -0.70 1.67 -23.70
CA ASN A 158 -0.76 1.02 -22.40
C ASN A 158 -1.68 1.78 -21.45
N MET A 159 -2.41 1.03 -20.60
CA MET A 159 -3.36 1.56 -19.62
C MET A 159 -3.05 1.00 -18.23
N ILE A 160 -2.85 1.88 -17.24
CA ILE A 160 -2.63 1.54 -15.82
C ILE A 160 -3.92 1.86 -15.06
N ALA A 161 -4.76 0.87 -14.87
CA ALA A 161 -6.07 1.02 -14.24
C ALA A 161 -5.99 0.92 -12.70
N PHE A 162 -6.84 1.66 -12.00
CA PHE A 162 -6.91 1.71 -10.54
C PHE A 162 -7.87 0.68 -9.93
N SER A 163 -8.47 -0.15 -10.76
CA SER A 163 -9.40 -1.21 -10.35
C SER A 163 -8.71 -2.30 -9.52
N THR A 164 -9.49 -2.98 -8.69
CA THR A 164 -9.10 -4.22 -8.01
C THR A 164 -9.53 -5.48 -8.76
N ASP A 165 -10.24 -5.35 -9.90
CA ASP A 165 -10.61 -6.49 -10.74
C ASP A 165 -9.41 -6.93 -11.59
N TRP A 166 -8.64 -7.85 -11.05
CA TRP A 166 -7.43 -8.41 -11.67
C TRP A 166 -7.71 -9.22 -12.94
N THR A 167 -8.95 -9.68 -13.17
CA THR A 167 -9.33 -10.40 -14.38
C THR A 167 -9.26 -9.52 -15.64
N LEU A 168 -9.23 -8.21 -15.44
CA LEU A 168 -9.09 -7.23 -16.52
C LEU A 168 -7.63 -6.98 -16.93
N ALA A 169 -6.66 -7.51 -16.19
CA ALA A 169 -5.25 -7.44 -16.55
C ALA A 169 -4.96 -8.16 -17.88
N GLY A 170 -3.83 -7.84 -18.47
CA GLY A 170 -3.37 -8.49 -19.72
C GLY A 170 -3.46 -7.59 -20.95
N SER A 171 -2.87 -8.06 -22.07
CA SER A 171 -2.57 -7.22 -23.23
C SER A 171 -1.76 -6.00 -22.82
N ASN A 172 -2.28 -4.80 -23.04
CA ASN A 172 -1.69 -3.53 -22.63
C ASN A 172 -2.40 -2.89 -21.41
N THR A 173 -3.16 -3.67 -20.63
CA THR A 173 -3.85 -3.21 -19.41
C THR A 173 -3.17 -3.75 -18.18
N TYR A 174 -2.73 -2.85 -17.30
CA TYR A 174 -2.11 -3.10 -16.01
C TYR A 174 -3.11 -2.76 -14.90
N ILE A 175 -3.20 -3.61 -13.88
CA ILE A 175 -4.09 -3.39 -12.73
C ILE A 175 -3.25 -3.01 -11.53
N MET A 176 -3.43 -1.76 -11.05
CA MET A 176 -2.64 -1.15 -9.98
C MET A 176 -3.38 -1.09 -8.64
N GLY A 177 -4.66 -1.45 -8.60
CA GLY A 177 -5.46 -1.45 -7.37
C GLY A 177 -4.84 -2.28 -6.24
N PHE A 178 -5.35 -2.11 -5.03
CA PHE A 178 -4.91 -2.90 -3.86
C PHE A 178 -5.46 -4.31 -3.93
N LEU A 179 -4.66 -5.22 -4.47
CA LEU A 179 -5.07 -6.62 -4.66
C LEU A 179 -4.94 -7.40 -3.34
N PRO A 180 -5.86 -8.32 -3.05
CA PRO A 180 -5.82 -9.08 -1.80
C PRO A 180 -4.69 -10.13 -1.75
N PHE A 181 -4.17 -10.57 -2.90
CA PHE A 181 -3.20 -11.67 -2.98
C PHE A 181 -1.94 -11.42 -2.16
N ASP A 182 -1.33 -10.23 -2.30
CA ASP A 182 -0.12 -9.85 -1.55
C ASP A 182 -0.40 -9.71 -0.06
N GLN A 183 -1.61 -9.23 0.28
CA GLN A 183 -2.05 -9.08 1.66
C GLN A 183 -2.17 -10.44 2.34
N VAL A 184 -2.82 -11.38 1.67
CA VAL A 184 -3.01 -12.75 2.18
C VAL A 184 -1.67 -13.48 2.28
N GLU A 185 -0.85 -13.45 1.22
CA GLU A 185 0.48 -14.08 1.25
C GLU A 185 1.32 -13.54 2.40
N ARG A 186 1.36 -12.21 2.56
CA ARG A 186 2.18 -11.54 3.56
C ARG A 186 1.74 -11.85 5.00
N VAL A 187 0.43 -11.79 5.30
CA VAL A 187 -0.07 -12.11 6.65
C VAL A 187 0.07 -13.60 6.96
N THR A 188 -0.08 -14.47 5.96
CA THR A 188 0.09 -15.92 6.10
C THR A 188 1.55 -16.28 6.42
N GLN A 189 2.51 -15.72 5.68
CA GLN A 189 3.93 -15.89 5.96
C GLN A 189 4.30 -15.43 7.37
N PHE A 190 3.83 -14.26 7.76
CA PHE A 190 4.09 -13.73 9.10
C PHE A 190 3.47 -14.60 10.19
N ALA A 191 2.22 -15.04 10.02
CA ALA A 191 1.56 -15.96 10.95
C ALA A 191 2.37 -17.25 11.14
N ALA A 192 2.87 -17.84 10.04
CA ALA A 192 3.73 -19.01 10.07
C ALA A 192 5.06 -18.77 10.79
N GLN A 193 5.71 -17.62 10.57
CA GLN A 193 6.94 -17.20 11.26
C GLN A 193 6.71 -17.04 12.77
N LYS A 194 5.51 -16.64 13.18
CA LYS A 194 5.11 -16.53 14.60
C LYS A 194 4.61 -17.86 15.19
N GLY A 195 4.73 -18.96 14.47
CA GLY A 195 4.42 -20.30 14.97
C GLY A 195 2.95 -20.71 14.86
N LEU A 196 2.09 -19.91 14.24
CA LEU A 196 0.69 -20.28 14.01
C LEU A 196 0.62 -21.35 12.91
N ARG A 197 -0.08 -22.47 13.20
CA ARG A 197 -0.12 -23.63 12.30
C ARG A 197 -1.53 -24.07 11.92
N ARG A 198 -2.53 -23.73 12.71
CA ARG A 198 -3.92 -24.12 12.51
C ARG A 198 -4.77 -22.88 12.37
N ILE A 199 -5.28 -22.61 11.19
CA ILE A 199 -6.04 -21.38 10.92
C ILE A 199 -7.41 -21.73 10.36
N GLY A 200 -8.47 -21.19 11.00
CA GLY A 200 -9.83 -21.21 10.47
C GLY A 200 -10.07 -20.01 9.55
N VAL A 201 -11.01 -20.14 8.63
CA VAL A 201 -11.45 -19.05 7.74
C VAL A 201 -12.91 -18.75 7.98
N LEU A 202 -13.24 -17.51 8.32
CA LEU A 202 -14.61 -17.02 8.46
C LEU A 202 -14.83 -15.89 7.47
N SER A 203 -15.55 -16.16 6.38
CA SER A 203 -15.57 -15.31 5.19
C SER A 203 -16.99 -14.95 4.73
N PRO A 204 -17.27 -13.71 4.32
CA PRO A 204 -18.53 -13.37 3.67
C PRO A 204 -18.62 -14.01 2.28
N GLU A 205 -19.82 -14.37 1.85
CA GLU A 205 -20.14 -14.91 0.51
C GLU A 205 -20.13 -13.83 -0.57
N THR A 206 -19.13 -12.97 -0.53
CA THR A 206 -18.87 -11.95 -1.53
C THR A 206 -17.79 -12.40 -2.51
N ASN A 207 -17.67 -11.72 -3.63
CA ASN A 207 -16.56 -11.96 -4.56
C ASN A 207 -15.20 -11.76 -3.88
N TYR A 208 -15.08 -10.73 -3.04
CA TYR A 208 -13.86 -10.45 -2.27
C TYR A 208 -13.53 -11.56 -1.27
N GLY A 209 -14.52 -12.00 -0.49
CA GLY A 209 -14.35 -13.10 0.47
C GLY A 209 -13.88 -14.40 -0.19
N ARG A 210 -14.47 -14.75 -1.35
CA ARG A 210 -14.02 -15.92 -2.14
C ARG A 210 -12.59 -15.79 -2.62
N ILE A 211 -12.21 -14.65 -3.20
CA ILE A 211 -10.85 -14.41 -3.68
C ILE A 211 -9.82 -14.52 -2.55
N VAL A 212 -10.10 -13.93 -1.39
CA VAL A 212 -9.22 -14.01 -0.21
C VAL A 212 -9.11 -15.45 0.28
N SER A 213 -10.23 -16.18 0.38
CA SER A 213 -10.24 -17.58 0.80
C SER A 213 -9.46 -18.48 -0.15
N ASP A 214 -9.57 -18.28 -1.46
CA ASP A 214 -8.82 -19.02 -2.48
C ASP A 214 -7.32 -18.68 -2.45
N ALA A 215 -6.98 -17.42 -2.28
CA ALA A 215 -5.60 -16.98 -2.09
C ALA A 215 -4.99 -17.63 -0.83
N PHE A 216 -5.73 -17.67 0.28
CA PHE A 216 -5.29 -18.31 1.51
C PHE A 216 -5.15 -19.83 1.36
N ARG A 217 -6.09 -20.48 0.67
CA ARG A 217 -6.01 -21.92 0.38
C ARG A 217 -4.74 -22.28 -0.41
N THR A 218 -4.26 -21.33 -1.23
CA THR A 218 -3.01 -21.50 -1.98
C THR A 218 -1.78 -21.17 -1.13
N ALA A 219 -1.83 -20.16 -0.27
CA ALA A 219 -0.70 -19.69 0.53
C ALA A 219 -0.44 -20.57 1.77
N ALA A 220 -1.48 -21.07 2.42
CA ALA A 220 -1.38 -21.78 3.69
C ALA A 220 -0.49 -23.03 3.62
N PRO A 221 -0.64 -23.96 2.65
CA PRO A 221 0.22 -25.15 2.56
C PRO A 221 1.69 -24.81 2.33
N ARG A 222 1.99 -23.76 1.53
CA ARG A 222 3.37 -23.31 1.28
C ARG A 222 4.07 -22.81 2.55
N ASN A 223 3.29 -22.40 3.53
CA ASN A 223 3.76 -21.89 4.82
C ASN A 223 3.58 -22.90 5.98
N ASN A 224 3.32 -24.17 5.68
CA ASN A 224 3.07 -25.23 6.66
C ASN A 224 1.92 -24.87 7.63
N ILE A 225 0.85 -24.27 7.10
CA ILE A 225 -0.37 -23.95 7.84
C ILE A 225 -1.49 -24.89 7.38
N ALA A 226 -2.12 -25.55 8.36
CA ALA A 226 -3.33 -26.33 8.15
C ALA A 226 -4.57 -25.43 8.23
N ILE A 227 -5.43 -25.48 7.23
CA ILE A 227 -6.76 -24.86 7.27
C ILE A 227 -7.68 -25.81 8.03
N THR A 228 -8.08 -25.45 9.25
CA THR A 228 -8.88 -26.32 10.13
C THR A 228 -10.29 -26.48 9.61
N HIS A 229 -10.91 -25.38 9.19
CA HIS A 229 -12.23 -25.35 8.57
C HIS A 229 -12.50 -23.96 7.98
N THR A 230 -13.46 -23.90 7.10
CA THR A 230 -13.95 -22.66 6.47
C THR A 230 -15.44 -22.57 6.67
N VAL A 231 -15.90 -21.45 7.22
CA VAL A 231 -17.33 -21.12 7.32
C VAL A 231 -17.57 -19.84 6.55
N THR A 232 -18.62 -19.85 5.73
CA THR A 232 -19.08 -18.67 5.01
C THR A 232 -20.40 -18.16 5.54
N PHE A 233 -20.70 -16.90 5.29
CA PHE A 233 -21.97 -16.27 5.66
C PHE A 233 -22.43 -15.30 4.57
N PRO A 234 -23.75 -15.15 4.35
CA PRO A 234 -24.29 -14.20 3.38
C PRO A 234 -23.88 -12.76 3.73
N PRO A 235 -23.61 -11.91 2.72
CA PRO A 235 -23.33 -10.50 2.96
C PRO A 235 -24.54 -9.80 3.61
N ASN A 236 -24.28 -8.80 4.44
CA ASN A 236 -25.30 -8.06 5.19
C ASN A 236 -26.13 -8.92 6.16
N THR A 237 -25.59 -10.03 6.65
CA THR A 237 -26.24 -10.85 7.67
C THR A 237 -26.42 -10.03 8.95
N ALA A 238 -27.68 -9.81 9.35
CA ALA A 238 -28.02 -9.02 10.54
C ALA A 238 -27.58 -9.71 11.85
N ASN A 239 -27.66 -11.05 11.90
CA ASN A 239 -27.29 -11.85 13.05
C ASN A 239 -26.23 -12.90 12.70
N LEU A 240 -24.97 -12.60 13.05
CA LEU A 240 -23.83 -13.49 12.86
C LEU A 240 -23.63 -14.50 14.01
N ALA A 241 -24.42 -14.42 15.09
CA ALA A 241 -24.21 -15.25 16.27
C ALA A 241 -24.25 -16.76 15.97
N PRO A 242 -25.23 -17.33 15.23
CA PRO A 242 -25.24 -18.75 14.91
C PRO A 242 -24.02 -19.18 14.09
N THR A 243 -23.62 -18.36 13.12
CA THR A 243 -22.45 -18.63 12.26
C THR A 243 -21.15 -18.66 13.06
N VAL A 244 -20.94 -17.66 13.93
CA VAL A 244 -19.73 -17.59 14.77
C VAL A 244 -19.71 -18.66 15.84
N ARG A 245 -20.89 -19.02 16.43
CA ARG A 245 -21.03 -20.14 17.37
C ARG A 245 -20.59 -21.47 16.76
N ASN A 246 -21.07 -21.76 15.55
CA ASN A 246 -20.66 -22.94 14.78
C ASN A 246 -19.17 -22.89 14.43
N PHE A 247 -18.67 -21.76 13.93
CA PHE A 247 -17.26 -21.57 13.62
C PHE A 247 -16.35 -21.79 14.85
N ALA A 248 -16.75 -21.26 16.00
CA ALA A 248 -16.05 -21.44 17.28
C ALA A 248 -16.16 -22.89 17.82
N ARG A 249 -16.96 -23.76 17.19
CA ARG A 249 -17.29 -25.09 17.70
C ARG A 249 -17.73 -25.06 19.16
N PHE A 250 -18.50 -24.03 19.53
CA PHE A 250 -18.82 -23.75 20.92
C PHE A 250 -19.53 -24.90 21.58
N ASP A 251 -20.58 -25.43 21.00
CA ASP A 251 -21.39 -26.51 21.58
C ASP A 251 -20.61 -27.80 21.84
N VAL A 252 -19.71 -28.16 20.90
CA VAL A 252 -18.85 -29.33 21.01
C VAL A 252 -17.80 -29.14 22.12
N ARG A 253 -17.22 -27.94 22.20
CA ARG A 253 -16.22 -27.60 23.23
C ARG A 253 -16.86 -27.53 24.62
N GLU A 254 -18.06 -27.00 24.72
CA GLU A 254 -18.82 -26.93 25.95
C GLU A 254 -19.22 -28.34 26.44
N ALA A 255 -19.80 -29.18 25.58
CA ALA A 255 -20.16 -30.55 25.89
C ALA A 255 -18.97 -31.42 26.35
N ASN A 256 -17.77 -31.14 25.78
CA ASN A 256 -16.57 -31.89 26.12
C ASN A 256 -15.74 -31.26 27.27
N GLY A 257 -16.20 -30.17 27.88
CA GLY A 257 -15.46 -29.44 28.91
C GLY A 257 -14.14 -28.83 28.43
N THR A 258 -14.02 -28.53 27.12
CA THR A 258 -12.77 -28.06 26.49
C THR A 258 -12.81 -26.58 26.07
N LEU A 259 -13.66 -25.75 26.71
CA LEU A 259 -13.76 -24.32 26.41
C LEU A 259 -12.43 -23.57 26.56
N ALA A 260 -11.55 -24.00 27.48
CA ALA A 260 -10.22 -23.44 27.65
C ALA A 260 -9.25 -23.78 26.49
N GLN A 261 -9.63 -24.64 25.55
CA GLN A 261 -8.79 -25.06 24.41
C GLN A 261 -9.32 -24.45 23.13
N ALA A 262 -8.46 -23.75 22.38
CA ALA A 262 -8.83 -23.21 21.09
C ALA A 262 -8.80 -24.30 19.99
N PRO A 263 -9.80 -24.39 19.12
CA PRO A 263 -9.84 -25.35 18.01
C PRO A 263 -8.84 -24.99 16.88
N PHE A 264 -8.34 -23.78 16.88
CA PHE A 264 -7.35 -23.24 15.93
C PHE A 264 -6.52 -22.13 16.59
N ASP A 265 -5.36 -21.81 16.02
CA ASP A 265 -4.44 -20.81 16.54
C ASP A 265 -4.85 -19.39 16.12
N ALA A 266 -5.45 -19.29 14.92
CA ALA A 266 -5.91 -18.02 14.36
C ALA A 266 -7.16 -18.17 13.48
N VAL A 267 -7.82 -17.05 13.21
CA VAL A 267 -8.92 -16.93 12.27
C VAL A 267 -8.61 -15.86 11.23
N LEU A 268 -8.70 -16.22 9.94
CA LEU A 268 -8.67 -15.26 8.84
C LEU A 268 -10.08 -14.73 8.58
N MET A 269 -10.24 -13.40 8.65
CA MET A 269 -11.51 -12.68 8.50
C MET A 269 -11.37 -11.63 7.40
N PRO A 270 -11.76 -11.90 6.13
CA PRO A 270 -11.72 -10.93 5.04
C PRO A 270 -12.93 -9.98 5.07
N VAL A 271 -13.07 -9.24 6.15
CA VAL A 271 -14.22 -8.37 6.46
C VAL A 271 -13.79 -6.94 6.79
N GLY A 272 -14.71 -6.01 6.60
CA GLY A 272 -14.54 -4.61 6.96
C GLY A 272 -15.04 -4.29 8.37
N SER A 273 -15.15 -2.99 8.69
CA SER A 273 -15.33 -2.46 10.04
C SER A 273 -16.50 -3.04 10.82
N GLN A 274 -17.67 -3.11 10.23
CA GLN A 274 -18.88 -3.52 10.94
C GLN A 274 -18.85 -5.01 11.26
N GLU A 275 -18.58 -5.84 10.26
CA GLU A 275 -18.50 -7.29 10.45
C GLU A 275 -17.32 -7.67 11.35
N ALA A 276 -16.19 -6.95 11.24
CA ALA A 276 -15.02 -7.19 12.09
C ALA A 276 -15.35 -7.00 13.58
N ARG A 277 -16.07 -5.91 13.93
CA ARG A 277 -16.54 -5.67 15.31
C ARG A 277 -17.45 -6.77 15.80
N SER A 278 -18.46 -7.10 14.99
CA SER A 278 -19.45 -8.13 15.34
C SER A 278 -18.80 -9.50 15.53
N ILE A 279 -17.96 -9.92 14.60
CA ILE A 279 -17.25 -11.21 14.66
C ILE A 279 -16.26 -11.23 15.82
N GLY A 280 -15.49 -10.16 16.04
CA GLY A 280 -14.55 -10.06 17.15
C GLY A 280 -15.22 -10.20 18.52
N SER A 281 -16.36 -9.52 18.71
CA SER A 281 -17.18 -9.61 19.91
C SER A 281 -17.78 -11.01 20.11
N LEU A 282 -18.36 -11.60 19.06
CA LEU A 282 -18.95 -12.93 19.11
C LEU A 282 -17.92 -14.04 19.35
N LEU A 283 -16.73 -13.96 18.77
CA LEU A 283 -15.65 -14.90 19.06
C LEU A 283 -15.28 -14.88 20.55
N THR A 284 -15.21 -13.68 21.15
CA THR A 284 -14.94 -13.54 22.59
C THR A 284 -16.10 -14.09 23.42
N HIS A 285 -17.36 -13.83 23.03
CA HIS A 285 -18.55 -14.36 23.66
C HIS A 285 -18.60 -15.90 23.65
N TYR A 286 -18.11 -16.52 22.57
CA TYR A 286 -17.98 -17.97 22.44
C TYR A 286 -16.62 -18.51 22.91
N GLU A 287 -16.04 -17.89 23.93
CA GLU A 287 -14.82 -18.33 24.62
C GLU A 287 -13.60 -18.47 23.72
N LEU A 288 -13.45 -17.56 22.74
CA LEU A 288 -12.27 -17.41 21.89
C LEU A 288 -11.75 -15.95 21.91
N PRO A 289 -11.30 -15.43 23.06
CA PRO A 289 -10.80 -14.06 23.17
C PRO A 289 -9.50 -13.86 22.37
N PRO A 290 -9.09 -12.58 22.09
CA PRO A 290 -7.87 -12.27 21.30
C PRO A 290 -6.57 -12.91 21.84
N ARG A 291 -6.46 -13.10 23.15
CA ARG A 291 -5.31 -13.76 23.78
C ARG A 291 -5.21 -15.27 23.44
N MET A 292 -6.33 -15.91 23.09
CA MET A 292 -6.38 -17.33 22.78
C MET A 292 -6.31 -17.61 21.28
N VAL A 293 -7.01 -16.81 20.47
CA VAL A 293 -7.05 -16.98 19.01
C VAL A 293 -6.67 -15.67 18.33
N ARG A 294 -5.62 -15.67 17.52
CA ARG A 294 -5.20 -14.50 16.76
C ARG A 294 -6.20 -14.18 15.64
N ARG A 295 -6.60 -12.92 15.50
CA ARG A 295 -7.35 -12.45 14.35
C ARG A 295 -6.37 -12.07 13.25
N LEU A 296 -6.65 -12.53 12.04
CA LEU A 296 -5.92 -12.18 10.82
C LEU A 296 -6.87 -11.49 9.87
N GLY A 297 -6.42 -10.40 9.26
CA GLY A 297 -7.22 -9.61 8.34
C GLY A 297 -6.47 -9.26 7.06
N THR A 298 -7.15 -8.51 6.21
CA THR A 298 -6.61 -7.88 5.02
C THR A 298 -6.55 -6.36 5.20
N GLY A 299 -6.19 -5.62 4.16
CA GLY A 299 -6.22 -4.15 4.19
C GLY A 299 -7.60 -3.53 4.45
N LEU A 300 -8.68 -4.32 4.48
CA LEU A 300 -9.99 -3.88 4.97
C LEU A 300 -9.99 -3.55 6.48
N MET A 301 -8.98 -4.04 7.20
CA MET A 301 -8.75 -3.70 8.61
C MET A 301 -7.97 -2.39 8.80
N ASP A 302 -7.46 -1.75 7.73
CA ASP A 302 -6.69 -0.49 7.83
C ASP A 302 -7.60 0.72 8.12
N GLU A 303 -8.32 0.64 9.25
CA GLU A 303 -9.23 1.66 9.75
C GLU A 303 -8.94 1.96 11.23
N ALA A 304 -8.60 3.22 11.51
CA ALA A 304 -8.26 3.66 12.87
C ALA A 304 -9.39 3.39 13.90
N SER A 305 -10.65 3.40 13.47
CA SER A 305 -11.81 3.13 14.32
C SER A 305 -11.87 1.69 14.84
N LEU A 306 -11.19 0.74 14.19
CA LEU A 306 -11.12 -0.66 14.64
C LEU A 306 -10.04 -0.87 15.71
N ALA A 307 -9.02 -0.02 15.75
CA ALA A 307 -7.89 -0.20 16.65
C ALA A 307 -8.26 -0.07 18.13
N SER A 308 -9.36 0.63 18.45
CA SER A 308 -9.87 0.79 19.83
C SER A 308 -10.80 -0.33 20.29
N GLU A 309 -11.14 -1.28 19.42
CA GLU A 309 -12.02 -2.41 19.75
C GLU A 309 -11.27 -3.48 20.55
N ALA A 310 -11.61 -3.66 21.83
CA ALA A 310 -10.92 -4.61 22.72
C ALA A 310 -10.95 -6.06 22.19
N ASN A 311 -12.01 -6.46 21.50
CA ASN A 311 -12.17 -7.80 20.92
C ASN A 311 -11.36 -8.01 19.62
N LEU A 312 -10.73 -6.94 19.11
CA LEU A 312 -9.82 -6.96 17.98
C LEU A 312 -8.38 -6.64 18.37
N GLU A 313 -8.09 -6.42 19.65
CA GLU A 313 -6.71 -6.20 20.15
C GLU A 313 -5.78 -7.30 19.65
N GLY A 314 -4.61 -6.92 19.17
CA GLY A 314 -3.63 -7.85 18.61
C GLY A 314 -3.99 -8.44 17.24
N THR A 315 -5.00 -7.94 16.53
CA THR A 315 -5.29 -8.34 15.15
C THR A 315 -4.11 -8.01 14.25
N TRP A 316 -3.71 -8.96 13.38
CA TRP A 316 -2.67 -8.76 12.37
C TRP A 316 -3.26 -8.65 10.97
N PHE A 317 -2.78 -7.71 10.20
CA PHE A 317 -3.16 -7.56 8.79
C PHE A 317 -2.03 -6.96 7.98
N ALA A 318 -2.00 -7.28 6.70
CA ALA A 318 -1.00 -6.74 5.79
C ALA A 318 -1.56 -5.52 5.06
N ALA A 319 -0.88 -4.39 5.18
CA ALA A 319 -1.20 -3.15 4.48
C ALA A 319 0.06 -2.30 4.26
N PRO A 320 0.01 -1.26 3.41
CA PRO A 320 1.07 -0.29 3.32
C PRO A 320 1.35 0.39 4.66
N SER A 321 2.63 0.64 4.96
CA SER A 321 3.01 1.33 6.21
C SER A 321 2.36 2.71 6.29
N PRO A 322 1.66 3.05 7.40
CA PRO A 322 1.06 4.37 7.59
C PRO A 322 2.08 5.51 7.50
N ASN A 323 3.33 5.27 7.93
CA ASN A 323 4.39 6.26 7.95
C ASN A 323 4.77 6.74 6.54
N SER A 324 4.77 5.86 5.56
CA SER A 324 5.11 6.18 4.17
C SER A 324 4.14 7.19 3.56
N ARG A 325 2.87 7.14 3.95
CA ARG A 325 1.80 7.99 3.42
C ARG A 325 1.57 9.28 4.21
N LYS A 326 1.99 9.34 5.45
CA LYS A 326 1.70 10.45 6.38
C LYS A 326 2.08 11.83 5.82
N ASN A 327 3.23 11.96 5.20
CA ASN A 327 3.69 13.22 4.62
C ASN A 327 2.78 13.67 3.46
N PHE A 328 2.38 12.74 2.59
CA PHE A 328 1.43 13.02 1.53
C PHE A 328 0.07 13.47 2.09
N GLU A 329 -0.48 12.76 3.08
CA GLU A 329 -1.77 13.10 3.68
C GLU A 329 -1.75 14.49 4.34
N ASN A 330 -0.70 14.82 5.08
CA ASN A 330 -0.53 16.14 5.69
C ASN A 330 -0.45 17.24 4.64
N ARG A 331 0.33 17.05 3.58
CA ARG A 331 0.44 18.00 2.47
C ARG A 331 -0.89 18.13 1.71
N PHE A 332 -1.58 17.03 1.49
CA PHE A 332 -2.87 17.05 0.81
C PHE A 332 -3.91 17.85 1.61
N ILE A 333 -3.95 17.67 2.94
CA ILE A 333 -4.82 18.45 3.82
C ILE A 333 -4.43 19.92 3.79
N SER A 334 -3.14 20.25 3.94
CA SER A 334 -2.68 21.63 3.95
C SER A 334 -2.94 22.37 2.63
N THR A 335 -2.87 21.65 1.50
CA THR A 335 -3.07 22.24 0.16
C THR A 335 -4.55 22.35 -0.23
N TYR A 336 -5.37 21.36 0.12
CA TYR A 336 -6.74 21.28 -0.39
C TYR A 336 -7.83 21.33 0.69
N GLY A 337 -7.47 21.39 1.98
CA GLY A 337 -8.41 21.48 3.09
C GLY A 337 -9.23 20.23 3.37
N ILE A 338 -8.93 19.10 2.71
CA ILE A 338 -9.65 17.84 2.84
C ILE A 338 -8.67 16.67 3.02
N ARG A 339 -9.13 15.59 3.66
CA ARG A 339 -8.37 14.35 3.72
C ARG A 339 -8.38 13.65 2.35
N ALA A 340 -7.21 13.15 1.94
CA ALA A 340 -7.10 12.33 0.73
C ALA A 340 -7.83 10.99 0.93
N PRO A 341 -8.82 10.63 0.08
CA PRO A 341 -9.34 9.27 0.04
C PRO A 341 -8.21 8.25 -0.19
N ARG A 342 -8.38 7.03 0.32
CA ARG A 342 -7.35 5.98 0.23
C ARG A 342 -6.84 5.72 -1.19
N LEU A 343 -7.73 5.77 -2.18
CA LEU A 343 -7.38 5.55 -3.59
C LEU A 343 -6.60 6.69 -4.24
N SER A 344 -6.50 7.86 -3.60
CA SER A 344 -5.76 9.02 -4.15
C SER A 344 -4.26 8.72 -4.32
N SER A 345 -3.68 7.87 -3.45
CA SER A 345 -2.29 7.42 -3.58
C SER A 345 -2.03 6.66 -4.87
N LEU A 346 -3.01 5.92 -5.40
CA LEU A 346 -2.86 5.22 -6.68
C LEU A 346 -2.66 6.20 -7.85
N ALA A 347 -3.42 7.29 -7.87
CA ALA A 347 -3.28 8.31 -8.90
C ALA A 347 -1.95 9.06 -8.77
N PHE A 348 -1.51 9.35 -7.55
CA PHE A 348 -0.17 9.91 -7.29
C PHE A 348 0.92 8.98 -7.81
N ASP A 349 0.94 7.72 -7.37
CA ASP A 349 1.99 6.74 -7.72
C ASP A 349 2.02 6.46 -9.23
N ALA A 350 0.85 6.33 -9.88
CA ALA A 350 0.77 6.12 -11.32
C ALA A 350 1.28 7.31 -12.12
N THR A 351 0.98 8.54 -11.67
CA THR A 351 1.48 9.76 -12.32
C THR A 351 2.97 9.91 -12.10
N ALA A 352 3.47 9.63 -10.90
CA ALA A 352 4.89 9.60 -10.59
C ALA A 352 5.64 8.59 -11.46
N LEU A 353 5.09 7.38 -11.60
CA LEU A 353 5.61 6.35 -12.51
C LEU A 353 5.67 6.85 -13.95
N ALA A 354 4.57 7.43 -14.45
CA ALA A 354 4.51 7.97 -15.82
C ALA A 354 5.57 9.04 -16.05
N ALA A 355 5.73 9.96 -15.10
CA ALA A 355 6.71 11.04 -15.18
C ALA A 355 8.17 10.53 -15.19
N VAL A 356 8.49 9.56 -14.33
CA VAL A 356 9.83 8.93 -14.30
C VAL A 356 10.12 8.19 -15.60
N LEU A 357 9.18 7.42 -16.12
CA LEU A 357 9.32 6.69 -17.38
C LEU A 357 9.41 7.63 -18.59
N ALA A 358 8.65 8.73 -18.60
CA ALA A 358 8.75 9.75 -19.62
C ALA A 358 10.12 10.39 -19.62
N LYS A 359 10.59 10.91 -18.48
CA LYS A 359 11.90 11.54 -18.32
C LYS A 359 13.03 10.61 -18.74
N ARG A 360 13.04 9.38 -18.21
CA ARG A 360 14.08 8.39 -18.54
C ARG A 360 14.11 8.08 -20.03
N GLY A 361 12.93 7.83 -20.63
CA GLY A 361 12.83 7.48 -22.05
C GLY A 361 13.26 8.63 -22.95
N LEU A 362 12.86 9.87 -22.66
CA LEU A 362 13.30 11.05 -23.39
C LEU A 362 14.82 11.22 -23.34
N GLN A 363 15.42 11.01 -22.16
CA GLN A 363 16.87 11.12 -21.98
C GLN A 363 17.67 10.04 -22.72
N THR A 364 17.13 8.83 -22.83
CA THR A 364 17.87 7.69 -23.41
C THR A 364 17.57 7.47 -24.89
N ASN A 365 16.32 7.67 -25.33
CA ASN A 365 15.84 7.27 -26.67
C ASN A 365 15.05 8.38 -27.38
N GLY A 366 14.95 9.59 -26.83
CA GLY A 366 14.17 10.68 -27.39
C GLY A 366 12.66 10.47 -27.41
N ARG A 367 12.15 9.43 -26.73
CA ARG A 367 10.72 9.09 -26.63
C ARG A 367 10.41 8.51 -25.26
N PRO A 368 9.17 8.67 -24.72
CA PRO A 368 8.82 8.12 -23.41
C PRO A 368 8.92 6.59 -23.37
N ALA A 369 9.40 6.05 -22.25
CA ALA A 369 9.58 4.62 -22.03
C ALA A 369 8.28 3.97 -21.48
N PHE A 370 7.19 4.08 -22.24
CA PHE A 370 5.90 3.51 -21.86
C PHE A 370 5.68 2.08 -22.39
N ASP A 371 6.73 1.42 -22.80
CA ASP A 371 6.68 0.01 -23.25
C ASP A 371 6.53 -0.96 -22.06
N LYS A 372 6.14 -2.22 -22.39
CA LYS A 372 5.91 -3.27 -21.42
C LYS A 372 7.12 -3.52 -20.51
N ARG A 373 8.34 -3.55 -21.07
CA ARG A 373 9.56 -3.84 -20.32
C ARG A 373 9.82 -2.76 -19.27
N SER A 374 9.61 -1.51 -19.64
CA SER A 374 9.83 -0.36 -18.76
C SER A 374 8.77 -0.30 -17.64
N ILE A 375 7.48 -0.50 -17.97
CA ILE A 375 6.38 -0.53 -17.00
C ILE A 375 6.51 -1.73 -16.04
N SER A 376 6.89 -2.92 -16.55
CA SER A 376 7.06 -4.15 -15.75
C SER A 376 8.52 -4.35 -15.30
N ASN A 377 9.22 -3.28 -14.94
CA ASN A 377 10.57 -3.37 -14.40
C ASN A 377 10.60 -4.30 -13.16
N PRO A 378 11.40 -5.39 -13.16
CA PRO A 378 11.44 -6.36 -12.06
C PRO A 378 11.92 -5.76 -10.73
N ASN A 379 12.73 -4.70 -10.76
CA ASN A 379 13.13 -3.99 -9.54
C ASN A 379 12.00 -3.15 -8.95
N GLY A 380 10.95 -2.87 -9.72
CA GLY A 380 9.81 -2.09 -9.29
C GLY A 380 10.09 -0.60 -9.14
N PHE A 381 9.19 0.05 -8.42
CA PHE A 381 9.15 1.49 -8.19
C PHE A 381 8.84 1.74 -6.73
N SER A 382 9.34 2.83 -6.19
CA SER A 382 8.97 3.31 -4.85
C SER A 382 7.79 4.27 -4.96
N GLY A 383 6.73 4.04 -4.22
CA GLY A 383 5.52 4.87 -4.18
C GLY A 383 5.16 5.30 -2.76
N LEU A 384 4.05 6.04 -2.64
CA LEU A 384 3.48 6.45 -1.34
C LEU A 384 3.08 5.26 -0.47
N ASP A 385 2.66 4.17 -1.10
CA ASP A 385 2.23 2.94 -0.44
C ASP A 385 3.34 1.88 -0.39
N GLY A 386 4.61 2.30 -0.39
CA GLY A 386 5.76 1.43 -0.43
C GLY A 386 6.15 1.03 -1.85
N ILE A 387 7.04 0.03 -1.94
CA ILE A 387 7.49 -0.45 -3.25
C ILE A 387 6.37 -1.21 -3.96
N PHE A 388 6.34 -1.07 -5.30
CA PHE A 388 5.44 -1.85 -6.15
C PHE A 388 6.11 -2.18 -7.49
N ARG A 389 5.65 -3.25 -8.14
CA ARG A 389 5.99 -3.60 -9.52
C ARG A 389 4.81 -4.26 -10.21
N PHE A 390 4.86 -4.38 -11.53
CA PHE A 390 3.88 -5.17 -12.26
C PHE A 390 4.45 -6.56 -12.57
N ARG A 391 3.70 -7.60 -12.22
CA ARG A 391 3.98 -9.00 -12.56
C ARG A 391 3.85 -9.25 -14.06
N PRO A 392 4.37 -10.38 -14.58
CA PRO A 392 4.21 -10.75 -16.00
C PRO A 392 2.75 -10.80 -16.49
N ASN A 393 1.80 -11.05 -15.60
CA ASN A 393 0.36 -11.03 -15.87
C ASN A 393 -0.28 -9.63 -15.77
N ASN A 394 0.52 -8.57 -15.69
CA ASN A 394 0.13 -7.17 -15.60
C ASN A 394 -0.65 -6.80 -14.32
N THR A 395 -0.60 -7.59 -13.26
CA THR A 395 -1.13 -7.20 -11.94
C THR A 395 -0.03 -6.58 -11.07
N ALA A 396 -0.38 -5.57 -10.28
CA ALA A 396 0.56 -4.99 -9.34
C ALA A 396 0.90 -5.98 -8.21
N GLU A 397 2.16 -5.97 -7.79
CA GLU A 397 2.67 -6.56 -6.57
C GLU A 397 3.18 -5.43 -5.67
N ARG A 398 2.85 -5.49 -4.37
CA ARG A 398 3.25 -4.46 -3.41
C ARG A 398 4.03 -5.04 -2.25
N GLY A 399 5.07 -4.32 -1.82
CA GLY A 399 5.72 -4.57 -0.54
C GLY A 399 4.84 -4.05 0.59
N LEU A 400 4.35 -4.96 1.45
CA LEU A 400 3.43 -4.63 2.54
C LEU A 400 4.08 -4.85 3.91
N ALA A 401 3.79 -3.96 4.85
CA ALA A 401 4.07 -4.14 6.27
C ALA A 401 3.04 -5.08 6.91
N ILE A 402 3.39 -5.64 8.07
CA ILE A 402 2.39 -6.21 8.98
C ILE A 402 2.04 -5.19 10.04
N LEU A 403 0.77 -4.92 10.15
CA LEU A 403 0.18 -4.01 11.12
C LEU A 403 -0.55 -4.79 12.20
N GLU A 404 -0.59 -4.22 13.40
CA GLU A 404 -1.29 -4.77 14.55
C GLU A 404 -2.15 -3.69 15.22
N PHE A 405 -3.34 -4.06 15.65
CA PHE A 405 -4.11 -3.25 16.61
C PHE A 405 -3.49 -3.41 17.99
N ARG A 406 -2.97 -2.33 18.53
CA ARG A 406 -2.31 -2.32 19.82
C ARG A 406 -2.65 -1.07 20.61
N ARG A 407 -3.32 -1.24 21.75
CA ARG A 407 -3.68 -0.15 22.67
C ARG A 407 -4.40 1.03 21.98
N GLY A 408 -5.38 0.72 21.14
CA GLY A 408 -6.16 1.71 20.41
C GLY A 408 -5.47 2.33 19.20
N GLN A 409 -4.32 1.79 18.78
CA GLN A 409 -3.55 2.30 17.64
C GLN A 409 -3.24 1.20 16.63
N ILE A 410 -3.01 1.60 15.39
CA ILE A 410 -2.43 0.75 14.35
C ILE A 410 -0.92 0.93 14.39
N VAL A 411 -0.19 -0.14 14.71
CA VAL A 411 1.28 -0.13 14.80
C VAL A 411 1.90 -1.08 13.77
N VAL A 412 3.04 -0.69 13.22
CA VAL A 412 3.85 -1.55 12.37
C VAL A 412 4.63 -2.51 13.26
N ILE A 413 4.44 -3.83 13.06
CA ILE A 413 5.14 -4.87 13.82
C ILE A 413 6.13 -5.66 12.97
N ASP A 414 6.03 -5.53 11.65
CA ASP A 414 7.02 -6.04 10.70
C ASP A 414 7.01 -5.14 9.46
N GLU A 415 8.16 -4.56 9.16
CA GLU A 415 8.32 -3.53 8.12
C GLU A 415 8.10 -4.10 6.71
N ALA A 416 7.63 -3.24 5.82
CA ALA A 416 7.55 -3.55 4.41
C ALA A 416 8.96 -3.76 3.82
N PRO A 417 9.14 -4.70 2.88
CA PRO A 417 10.41 -4.85 2.19
C PRO A 417 10.75 -3.59 1.40
N LYS A 418 12.03 -3.20 1.41
CA LYS A 418 12.53 -2.04 0.66
C LYS A 418 12.88 -2.37 -0.78
N THR A 419 13.08 -3.64 -1.11
CA THR A 419 13.36 -4.13 -2.46
C THR A 419 12.67 -5.46 -2.71
N PHE A 420 12.33 -5.76 -3.98
CA PHE A 420 11.79 -7.07 -4.36
C PHE A 420 12.87 -8.17 -4.40
N GLN A 421 14.15 -7.83 -4.43
CA GLN A 421 15.25 -8.80 -4.41
C GLN A 421 15.35 -9.50 -3.05
N GLN A 422 15.05 -8.82 -1.95
CA GLN A 422 15.04 -9.42 -0.60
C GLN A 422 13.95 -10.48 -0.44
N SER A 423 12.83 -10.35 -1.16
CA SER A 423 11.75 -11.34 -1.14
C SER A 423 12.12 -12.65 -1.84
N ALA A 424 12.97 -12.62 -2.85
CA ALA A 424 13.42 -13.80 -3.59
C ALA A 424 14.39 -14.66 -2.76
N THR A 425 15.23 -14.03 -1.94
CA THR A 425 16.23 -14.74 -1.11
C THR A 425 15.58 -15.52 0.04
N LEU A 426 14.42 -15.09 0.53
CA LEU A 426 13.66 -15.80 1.56
C LEU A 426 12.90 -17.03 1.02
N GLN A 427 12.72 -17.14 -0.31
CA GLN A 427 12.05 -18.27 -0.96
C GLN A 427 13.02 -19.39 -1.39
N GLN A 428 14.31 -19.12 -1.45
CA GLN A 428 15.34 -20.14 -1.73
C GLN A 428 15.92 -20.70 -0.43
N LYS A 429 15.18 -21.55 0.28
CA LYS A 429 15.82 -22.52 1.16
C LYS A 429 16.50 -23.59 0.29
N PRO A 430 17.76 -23.98 0.53
CA PRO A 430 18.39 -25.07 -0.20
C PRO A 430 17.56 -26.34 -0.05
N GLN A 431 17.22 -26.98 -1.15
CA GLN A 431 16.72 -28.35 -1.11
C GLN A 431 17.85 -29.23 -0.57
N PRO A 432 17.60 -30.11 0.42
CA PRO A 432 18.57 -31.11 0.78
C PRO A 432 18.82 -32.01 -0.42
N GLN A 433 20.07 -32.11 -0.84
CA GLN A 433 20.52 -33.15 -1.78
C GLN A 433 20.50 -34.47 -1.01
N TYR A 434 19.66 -35.41 -1.44
CA TYR A 434 19.74 -36.83 -1.12
C TYR A 434 20.35 -37.58 -2.28
#